data_3b11b1789badb90c919e79f93f715bc5
#
_entry.id   3b11b1789badb90c919e79f93f715bc5
#
_cell.length_a   1.000
_cell.length_b   1.000
_cell.length_c   1.000
_cell.angle_alpha   90.00
_cell.angle_beta   90.00
_cell.angle_gamma   90.00
#
_symmetry.space_group_name_H-M   'P 1'
#
loop_
_entity.id
_entity.type
_entity.pdbx_description
1 polymer ?
#
loop_
_entity_poly.entity_id
_entity_poly.type
_entity_poly.pdbx_seq_one_letter_code
_entity_poly.pdbx_strand_id
1 'polypeptide(L)'
;NTHFDTTRANVEATGARAVDLTPPHPPGELLPFKGDMDVDALVRLIEETGAEHIPVVMMTVTNNSMGGQPVSLANLIAVREVCDRYGLPLFLDACRFAENAFLIKRREPGQSARPVREIVREMFSLADGATISAKKDGLSNNGGLLLLRDEALLYRASNLLILTEGFVTY
;
A
#
# COMPACT_ATOMS: atom_id res chain seq x y z
N ASN A 1 2.62 -1.78 6.46
CA ASN A 1 1.76 -1.54 7.62
C ASN A 1 0.87 -2.75 7.93
N THR A 2 -0.47 -2.68 7.97
CA THR A 2 -1.30 -3.89 8.11
C THR A 2 -1.91 -4.29 6.78
N HIS A 3 -2.04 -5.60 6.55
CA HIS A 3 -2.74 -6.11 5.38
C HIS A 3 -4.26 -6.07 5.61
N PHE A 4 -5.00 -5.80 4.55
CA PHE A 4 -6.43 -6.04 4.54
C PHE A 4 -6.71 -7.55 4.54
N ASP A 5 -7.84 -7.99 5.12
CA ASP A 5 -8.14 -9.41 5.36
C ASP A 5 -8.03 -10.27 4.10
N THR A 6 -8.58 -9.81 2.96
CA THR A 6 -8.50 -10.56 1.70
C THR A 6 -7.10 -10.55 1.11
N THR A 7 -6.33 -9.45 1.29
CA THR A 7 -4.92 -9.39 0.87
C THR A 7 -4.11 -10.40 1.67
N ARG A 8 -4.28 -10.43 2.99
CA ARG A 8 -3.64 -11.43 3.87
C ARG A 8 -3.99 -12.84 3.43
N ALA A 9 -5.29 -13.14 3.25
CA ALA A 9 -5.75 -14.46 2.86
C ALA A 9 -5.14 -14.93 1.53
N ASN A 10 -5.04 -14.06 0.53
CA ASN A 10 -4.41 -14.38 -0.75
C ASN A 10 -2.89 -14.61 -0.60
N VAL A 11 -2.19 -13.79 0.19
CA VAL A 11 -0.76 -14.00 0.47
C VAL A 11 -0.54 -15.36 1.14
N GLU A 12 -1.30 -15.67 2.18
CA GLU A 12 -1.15 -16.91 2.95
C GLU A 12 -1.58 -18.15 2.15
N ALA A 13 -2.55 -18.01 1.24
CA ALA A 13 -2.94 -19.10 0.32
C ALA A 13 -1.83 -19.51 -0.65
N THR A 14 -0.84 -18.65 -0.91
CA THR A 14 0.34 -19.00 -1.71
C THR A 14 1.45 -19.68 -0.90
N GLY A 15 1.26 -19.88 0.42
CA GLY A 15 2.26 -20.39 1.33
C GLY A 15 3.23 -19.32 1.87
N ALA A 16 3.05 -18.05 1.50
CA ALA A 16 3.81 -16.94 2.04
C ALA A 16 3.24 -16.47 3.40
N ARG A 17 4.00 -15.68 4.13
CA ARG A 17 3.59 -15.09 5.40
C ARG A 17 3.32 -13.58 5.24
N ALA A 18 2.14 -13.13 5.63
CA ALA A 18 1.81 -11.72 5.73
C ALA A 18 2.22 -11.18 7.10
N VAL A 19 3.21 -10.28 7.12
CA VAL A 19 3.76 -9.67 8.35
C VAL A 19 3.29 -8.23 8.46
N ASP A 20 2.60 -7.91 9.56
CA ASP A 20 2.18 -6.53 9.84
C ASP A 20 3.27 -5.80 10.62
N LEU A 21 3.59 -4.59 10.17
CA LEU A 21 4.61 -3.72 10.74
C LEU A 21 3.97 -2.37 11.06
N THR A 22 3.37 -2.26 12.23
CA THR A 22 2.76 -1.02 12.72
C THR A 22 3.51 -0.53 13.95
N PRO A 23 3.75 0.80 14.05
CA PRO A 23 4.30 1.35 15.27
C PRO A 23 3.38 1.08 16.47
N PRO A 24 3.92 0.88 17.66
CA PRO A 24 3.10 0.81 18.86
C PRO A 24 2.41 2.16 19.10
N HIS A 25 1.10 2.12 19.31
CA HIS A 25 0.31 3.30 19.63
C HIS A 25 -0.20 3.20 21.07
N PRO A 26 0.27 4.06 21.98
CA PRO A 26 -0.28 4.13 23.33
C PRO A 26 -1.78 4.43 23.31
N PRO A 27 -2.58 3.80 24.19
CA PRO A 27 -4.00 4.08 24.30
C PRO A 27 -4.27 5.57 24.54
N GLY A 28 -5.21 6.16 23.80
CA GLY A 28 -5.63 7.55 23.95
C GLY A 28 -4.74 8.58 23.26
N GLU A 29 -3.61 8.21 22.68
CA GLU A 29 -2.76 9.13 21.94
C GLU A 29 -3.40 9.53 20.61
N LEU A 30 -3.48 10.85 20.37
CA LEU A 30 -3.99 11.44 19.13
C LEU A 30 -2.84 11.72 18.16
N LEU A 31 -2.44 10.70 17.41
CA LEU A 31 -1.46 10.84 16.35
C LEU A 31 -2.14 11.10 15.00
N PRO A 32 -1.57 11.99 14.16
CA PRO A 32 -2.18 12.36 12.89
C PRO A 32 -2.19 11.23 11.87
N PHE A 33 -1.22 10.30 11.93
CA PHE A 33 -0.97 9.23 10.95
C PHE A 33 -0.72 7.88 11.63
N LYS A 34 -1.76 7.31 12.25
CA LYS A 34 -1.66 5.99 12.89
C LYS A 34 -1.59 4.82 11.90
N GLY A 35 -1.77 5.08 10.62
CA GLY A 35 -1.64 4.09 9.55
C GLY A 35 -0.21 3.87 9.07
N ASP A 36 0.75 4.64 9.55
CA ASP A 36 2.15 4.54 9.14
C ASP A 36 2.74 3.15 9.39
N MET A 37 3.77 2.79 8.64
CA MET A 37 4.58 1.59 8.87
C MET A 37 5.69 1.89 9.86
N ASP A 38 6.01 0.94 10.73
CA ASP A 38 7.25 0.95 11.53
C ASP A 38 8.44 0.66 10.61
N VAL A 39 9.14 1.72 10.22
CA VAL A 39 10.27 1.64 9.27
C VAL A 39 11.46 0.90 9.88
N ASP A 40 11.70 1.06 11.19
CA ASP A 40 12.78 0.36 11.87
C ASP A 40 12.47 -1.14 11.98
N ALA A 41 11.21 -1.50 12.21
CA ALA A 41 10.78 -2.89 12.18
C ALA A 41 10.90 -3.51 10.78
N LEU A 42 10.63 -2.73 9.72
CA LEU A 42 10.85 -3.16 8.34
C LEU A 42 12.33 -3.49 8.09
N VAL A 43 13.23 -2.61 8.47
CA VAL A 43 14.68 -2.82 8.32
C VAL A 43 15.13 -4.07 9.09
N ARG A 44 14.73 -4.20 10.35
CA ARG A 44 15.05 -5.41 11.15
C ARG A 44 14.54 -6.70 10.50
N LEU A 45 13.30 -6.69 10.03
CA LEU A 45 12.73 -7.87 9.35
C LEU A 45 13.50 -8.24 8.08
N ILE A 46 13.92 -7.25 7.28
CA ILE A 46 14.71 -7.49 6.08
C ILE A 46 16.08 -8.09 6.44
N GLU A 47 16.75 -7.54 7.44
CA GLU A 47 18.07 -8.02 7.89
C GLU A 47 18.02 -9.42 8.52
N GLU A 48 16.94 -9.75 9.23
CA GLU A 48 16.73 -11.08 9.85
C GLU A 48 16.30 -12.15 8.84
N THR A 49 15.50 -11.76 7.83
CA THR A 49 14.88 -12.70 6.88
C THR A 49 15.73 -12.90 5.62
N GLY A 50 16.46 -11.89 5.20
CA GLY A 50 17.09 -11.76 3.88
C GLY A 50 16.14 -11.15 2.86
N ALA A 51 16.61 -10.14 2.13
CA ALA A 51 15.79 -9.43 1.14
C ALA A 51 15.25 -10.38 0.04
N GLU A 52 16.01 -11.41 -0.32
CA GLU A 52 15.66 -12.42 -1.32
C GLU A 52 14.44 -13.28 -0.93
N HIS A 53 14.05 -13.28 0.33
CA HIS A 53 12.87 -13.98 0.84
C HIS A 53 11.65 -13.07 0.98
N ILE A 54 11.78 -11.77 0.65
CA ILE A 54 10.71 -10.79 0.74
C ILE A 54 10.29 -10.38 -0.67
N PRO A 55 9.20 -10.95 -1.22
CA PRO A 55 8.81 -10.68 -2.60
C PRO A 55 8.24 -9.28 -2.81
N VAL A 56 7.68 -8.67 -1.77
CA VAL A 56 7.02 -7.36 -1.86
C VAL A 56 6.86 -6.72 -0.47
N VAL A 57 7.04 -5.40 -0.42
CA VAL A 57 6.62 -4.56 0.70
C VAL A 57 5.31 -3.89 0.30
N MET A 58 4.30 -3.91 1.18
CA MET A 58 2.97 -3.39 0.86
C MET A 58 2.50 -2.35 1.88
N MET A 59 1.96 -1.23 1.36
CA MET A 59 1.36 -0.16 2.16
C MET A 59 -0.12 -0.04 1.84
N THR A 60 -0.97 -0.21 2.86
CA THR A 60 -2.42 -0.02 2.73
C THR A 60 -2.79 1.43 3.06
N VAL A 61 -3.40 2.13 2.12
CA VAL A 61 -3.77 3.56 2.21
C VAL A 61 -5.24 3.80 1.82
N THR A 62 -6.07 4.32 2.75
CA THR A 62 -5.84 4.40 4.19
C THR A 62 -5.74 3.01 4.80
N ASN A 63 -5.11 2.87 5.98
CA ASN A 63 -4.96 1.57 6.62
C ASN A 63 -6.29 1.07 7.20
N ASN A 64 -7.02 0.28 6.41
CA ASN A 64 -8.38 -0.13 6.71
C ASN A 64 -8.49 -0.98 7.99
N SER A 65 -7.60 -1.93 8.18
CA SER A 65 -7.62 -2.84 9.33
C SER A 65 -7.38 -2.12 10.67
N MET A 66 -6.84 -0.90 10.62
CA MET A 66 -6.69 -0.02 11.77
C MET A 66 -7.82 1.03 11.88
N GLY A 67 -8.96 0.80 11.26
CA GLY A 67 -10.09 1.74 11.27
C GLY A 67 -9.94 2.90 10.29
N GLY A 68 -9.27 2.69 9.16
CA GLY A 68 -9.09 3.71 8.11
C GLY A 68 -8.07 4.79 8.49
N GLN A 69 -7.08 4.45 9.30
CA GLN A 69 -6.04 5.42 9.70
C GLN A 69 -5.16 5.82 8.51
N PRO A 70 -4.91 7.12 8.32
CA PRO A 70 -4.10 7.59 7.21
C PRO A 70 -2.61 7.27 7.38
N VAL A 71 -1.94 7.17 6.25
CA VAL A 71 -0.50 7.05 6.10
C VAL A 71 0.06 8.40 5.65
N SER A 72 1.15 8.87 6.28
CA SER A 72 1.82 10.10 5.90
C SER A 72 2.63 9.94 4.60
N LEU A 73 2.79 11.04 3.87
CA LEU A 73 3.68 11.05 2.69
C LEU A 73 5.14 10.82 3.12
N ALA A 74 5.54 11.40 4.23
CA ALA A 74 6.87 11.21 4.81
C ALA A 74 7.16 9.73 5.10
N ASN A 75 6.19 8.98 5.63
CA ASN A 75 6.36 7.54 5.87
C ASN A 75 6.43 6.74 4.56
N LEU A 76 5.61 7.08 3.56
CA LEU A 76 5.71 6.46 2.23
C LEU A 76 7.09 6.67 1.61
N ILE A 77 7.65 7.87 1.72
CA ILE A 77 9.01 8.19 1.24
C ILE A 77 10.05 7.35 2.00
N ALA A 78 9.97 7.31 3.32
CA ALA A 78 10.91 6.54 4.13
C ALA A 78 10.87 5.03 3.81
N VAL A 79 9.67 4.47 3.61
CA VAL A 79 9.51 3.07 3.19
C VAL A 79 10.10 2.85 1.79
N ARG A 80 9.89 3.80 0.84
CA ARG A 80 10.50 3.73 -0.50
C ARG A 80 12.02 3.70 -0.43
N GLU A 81 12.63 4.56 0.40
CA GLU A 81 14.08 4.61 0.59
C GLU A 81 14.64 3.28 1.12
N VAL A 82 13.93 2.63 2.04
CA VAL A 82 14.30 1.29 2.51
C VAL A 82 14.18 0.27 1.37
N CYS A 83 13.07 0.27 0.66
CA CYS A 83 12.86 -0.63 -0.47
C CYS A 83 13.95 -0.47 -1.55
N ASP A 84 14.33 0.76 -1.88
CA ASP A 84 15.41 1.04 -2.84
C ASP A 84 16.77 0.51 -2.37
N ARG A 85 17.07 0.68 -1.07
CA ARG A 85 18.31 0.19 -0.45
C ARG A 85 18.48 -1.32 -0.57
N TYR A 86 17.38 -2.05 -0.42
CA TYR A 86 17.39 -3.52 -0.41
C TYR A 86 16.90 -4.16 -1.72
N GLY A 87 16.57 -3.35 -2.73
CA GLY A 87 16.08 -3.83 -4.02
C GLY A 87 14.70 -4.49 -3.96
N LEU A 88 13.84 -4.06 -3.05
CA LEU A 88 12.51 -4.61 -2.84
C LEU A 88 11.43 -3.79 -3.57
N PRO A 89 10.44 -4.45 -4.19
CA PRO A 89 9.31 -3.74 -4.78
C PRO A 89 8.37 -3.21 -3.68
N LEU A 90 7.90 -1.97 -3.86
CA LEU A 90 6.89 -1.34 -3.01
C LEU A 90 5.54 -1.30 -3.73
N PHE A 91 4.51 -1.88 -3.13
CA PHE A 91 3.15 -1.86 -3.65
C PHE A 91 2.21 -1.09 -2.72
N LEU A 92 1.23 -0.41 -3.32
CA LEU A 92 0.14 0.22 -2.57
C LEU A 92 -1.14 -0.61 -2.69
N ASP A 93 -1.74 -0.98 -1.56
CA ASP A 93 -3.17 -1.26 -1.50
C ASP A 93 -3.90 0.09 -1.36
N ALA A 94 -4.27 0.66 -2.51
CA ALA A 94 -4.62 2.06 -2.64
C ALA A 94 -6.13 2.30 -2.79
N CYS A 95 -6.94 1.49 -2.13
CA CYS A 95 -8.39 1.56 -2.25
C CYS A 95 -8.98 2.92 -1.84
N ARG A 96 -8.34 3.61 -0.87
CA ARG A 96 -8.76 4.94 -0.38
C ARG A 96 -7.66 5.98 -0.59
N PHE A 97 -7.08 5.99 -1.78
CA PHE A 97 -5.96 6.84 -2.14
C PHE A 97 -6.30 8.34 -2.08
N ALA A 98 -7.51 8.72 -2.49
CA ALA A 98 -7.93 10.12 -2.51
C ALA A 98 -8.23 10.62 -1.08
N GLU A 99 -8.88 9.79 -0.26
CA GLU A 99 -9.10 10.05 1.16
C GLU A 99 -7.75 10.20 1.88
N ASN A 100 -6.81 9.28 1.67
CA ASN A 100 -5.49 9.36 2.28
C ASN A 100 -4.74 10.64 1.87
N ALA A 101 -4.74 10.98 0.58
CA ALA A 101 -4.12 12.21 0.08
C ALA A 101 -4.79 13.47 0.63
N PHE A 102 -6.11 13.46 0.81
CA PHE A 102 -6.82 14.56 1.47
C PHE A 102 -6.39 14.71 2.94
N LEU A 103 -6.22 13.59 3.66
CA LEU A 103 -5.76 13.62 5.06
C LEU A 103 -4.28 14.06 5.16
N ILE A 104 -3.42 13.68 4.21
CA ILE A 104 -2.06 14.25 4.08
C ILE A 104 -2.14 15.76 3.93
N LYS A 105 -2.91 16.26 2.96
CA LYS A 105 -3.11 17.70 2.76
C LYS A 105 -3.54 18.43 4.05
N ARG A 106 -4.40 17.80 4.84
CA ARG A 106 -4.99 18.41 6.05
C ARG A 106 -4.10 18.33 7.28
N ARG A 107 -3.28 17.31 7.40
CA ARG A 107 -2.60 16.98 8.67
C ARG A 107 -1.07 17.04 8.58
N GLU A 108 -0.49 16.86 7.38
CA GLU A 108 0.96 16.81 7.23
C GLU A 108 1.53 18.23 7.02
N PRO A 109 2.57 18.62 7.78
CA PRO A 109 3.21 19.92 7.60
C PRO A 109 3.68 20.15 6.16
N GLY A 110 3.46 21.35 5.64
CA GLY A 110 3.87 21.74 4.29
C GLY A 110 2.94 21.28 3.15
N GLN A 111 1.93 20.44 3.42
CA GLN A 111 1.07 19.89 2.38
C GLN A 111 -0.22 20.68 2.12
N SER A 112 -0.57 21.64 2.99
CA SER A 112 -1.87 22.32 2.98
C SER A 112 -2.19 23.11 1.69
N ALA A 113 -1.18 23.66 1.03
CA ALA A 113 -1.34 24.41 -0.23
C ALA A 113 -1.44 23.52 -1.47
N ARG A 114 -1.06 22.24 -1.39
CA ARG A 114 -0.98 21.34 -2.55
C ARG A 114 -2.38 20.83 -2.97
N PRO A 115 -2.66 20.73 -4.27
CA PRO A 115 -3.83 20.01 -4.77
C PRO A 115 -3.78 18.53 -4.40
N VAL A 116 -4.91 17.96 -3.99
CA VAL A 116 -5.00 16.51 -3.63
C VAL A 116 -4.46 15.62 -4.74
N ARG A 117 -4.78 15.92 -6.01
CA ARG A 117 -4.30 15.11 -7.15
C ARG A 117 -2.78 15.07 -7.29
N GLU A 118 -2.06 16.12 -6.85
CA GLU A 118 -0.59 16.14 -6.88
C GLU A 118 -0.01 15.24 -5.79
N ILE A 119 -0.62 15.26 -4.61
CA ILE A 119 -0.26 14.34 -3.53
C ILE A 119 -0.53 12.88 -3.97
N VAL A 120 -1.68 12.61 -4.60
CA VAL A 120 -1.97 11.29 -5.17
C VAL A 120 -0.90 10.86 -6.16
N ARG A 121 -0.55 11.73 -7.12
CA ARG A 121 0.51 11.42 -8.10
C ARG A 121 1.84 11.09 -7.44
N GLU A 122 2.21 11.83 -6.42
CA GLU A 122 3.45 11.58 -5.67
C GLU A 122 3.38 10.25 -4.93
N MET A 123 2.28 9.94 -4.22
CA MET A 123 2.10 8.64 -3.58
C MET A 123 2.30 7.47 -4.57
N PHE A 124 1.63 7.53 -5.73
CA PHE A 124 1.77 6.49 -6.76
C PHE A 124 3.14 6.48 -7.44
N SER A 125 3.84 7.62 -7.50
CA SER A 125 5.19 7.68 -8.08
C SER A 125 6.22 6.92 -7.24
N LEU A 126 5.97 6.73 -5.94
CA LEU A 126 6.83 5.99 -5.03
C LEU A 126 6.66 4.46 -5.15
N ALA A 127 5.60 3.99 -5.82
CA ALA A 127 5.26 2.57 -5.88
C ALA A 127 5.64 1.92 -7.22
N ASP A 128 6.00 0.65 -7.17
CA ASP A 128 6.24 -0.20 -8.34
C ASP A 128 4.93 -0.82 -8.86
N GLY A 129 3.93 -0.91 -7.99
CA GLY A 129 2.60 -1.36 -8.35
C GLY A 129 1.55 -0.94 -7.33
N ALA A 130 0.28 -1.10 -7.70
CA ALA A 130 -0.83 -0.83 -6.81
C ALA A 130 -2.05 -1.69 -7.12
N THR A 131 -2.81 -2.00 -6.09
CA THR A 131 -4.16 -2.58 -6.20
C THR A 131 -5.18 -1.56 -5.74
N ILE A 132 -6.30 -1.45 -6.47
CA ILE A 132 -7.38 -0.51 -6.17
C ILE A 132 -8.71 -1.24 -6.27
N SER A 133 -9.48 -1.27 -5.19
CA SER A 133 -10.90 -1.62 -5.25
C SER A 133 -11.69 -0.40 -5.69
N ALA A 134 -12.22 -0.44 -6.91
CA ALA A 134 -12.85 0.73 -7.54
C ALA A 134 -14.16 1.18 -6.89
N LYS A 135 -14.79 0.31 -6.10
CA LYS A 135 -16.04 0.62 -5.34
C LYS A 135 -15.84 1.56 -4.14
N LYS A 136 -14.60 1.99 -3.86
CA LYS A 136 -14.26 2.96 -2.81
C LYS A 136 -14.01 4.33 -3.43
N ASP A 137 -12.82 4.87 -3.40
CA ASP A 137 -12.53 6.19 -3.97
C ASP A 137 -12.71 6.27 -5.50
N GLY A 138 -12.72 5.13 -6.18
CA GLY A 138 -13.04 5.04 -7.60
C GLY A 138 -14.51 5.29 -7.94
N LEU A 139 -15.41 5.30 -6.94
CA LEU A 139 -16.85 5.60 -7.05
C LEU A 139 -17.59 4.73 -8.09
N SER A 140 -17.09 3.55 -8.40
CA SER A 140 -17.76 2.60 -9.26
C SER A 140 -18.59 1.59 -8.47
N ASN A 141 -19.54 0.93 -9.13
CA ASN A 141 -20.41 -0.06 -8.49
C ASN A 141 -19.58 -1.27 -7.99
N ASN A 142 -18.66 -1.76 -8.82
CA ASN A 142 -17.75 -2.87 -8.52
C ASN A 142 -16.47 -2.72 -9.33
N GLY A 143 -15.63 -3.75 -9.30
CA GLY A 143 -14.40 -3.83 -10.06
C GLY A 143 -13.17 -3.40 -9.26
N GLY A 144 -12.03 -3.59 -9.89
CA GLY A 144 -10.72 -3.28 -9.35
C GLY A 144 -9.71 -3.03 -10.44
N LEU A 145 -8.57 -2.51 -10.03
CA LEU A 145 -7.43 -2.21 -10.89
C LEU A 145 -6.18 -2.82 -10.27
N LEU A 146 -5.35 -3.43 -11.10
CA LEU A 146 -3.97 -3.77 -10.79
C LEU A 146 -3.08 -2.91 -11.69
N LEU A 147 -2.26 -2.08 -11.08
CA LEU A 147 -1.32 -1.19 -11.76
C LEU A 147 0.09 -1.71 -11.50
N LEU A 148 0.88 -1.87 -12.55
CA LEU A 148 2.24 -2.40 -12.47
C LEU A 148 3.17 -1.59 -13.39
N ARG A 149 4.40 -1.33 -12.92
CA ARG A 149 5.46 -0.73 -13.76
C ARG A 149 6.20 -1.79 -14.57
N ASP A 150 6.33 -3.00 -14.03
CA ASP A 150 7.01 -4.13 -14.67
C ASP A 150 6.07 -4.79 -15.69
N GLU A 151 6.43 -4.70 -16.97
CA GLU A 151 5.64 -5.27 -18.07
C GLU A 151 5.61 -6.81 -18.05
N ALA A 152 6.70 -7.46 -17.62
CA ALA A 152 6.74 -8.91 -17.54
C ALA A 152 5.81 -9.42 -16.41
N LEU A 153 5.80 -8.71 -15.28
CA LEU A 153 4.89 -9.00 -14.19
C LEU A 153 3.43 -8.71 -14.60
N LEU A 154 3.18 -7.61 -15.35
CA LEU A 154 1.86 -7.29 -15.87
C LEU A 154 1.34 -8.41 -16.79
N TYR A 155 2.17 -8.92 -17.69
CA TYR A 155 1.78 -10.02 -18.58
C TYR A 155 1.42 -11.28 -17.80
N ARG A 156 2.24 -11.66 -16.81
CA ARG A 156 1.97 -12.83 -15.95
C ARG A 156 0.69 -12.65 -15.14
N ALA A 157 0.49 -11.49 -14.55
CA ALA A 157 -0.71 -11.17 -13.77
C ALA A 157 -1.98 -11.18 -14.64
N SER A 158 -1.91 -10.68 -15.88
CA SER A 158 -3.01 -10.72 -16.85
C SER A 158 -3.43 -12.14 -17.19
N ASN A 159 -2.48 -13.04 -17.40
CA ASN A 159 -2.77 -14.44 -17.67
C ASN A 159 -3.43 -15.13 -16.47
N LEU A 160 -2.97 -14.81 -15.25
CA LEU A 160 -3.58 -15.34 -14.03
C LEU A 160 -5.01 -14.79 -13.86
N LEU A 161 -5.21 -13.49 -14.13
CA LEU A 161 -6.52 -12.85 -14.05
C LEU A 161 -7.54 -13.49 -15.00
N ILE A 162 -7.13 -13.76 -16.24
CA ILE A 162 -7.98 -14.46 -17.21
C ILE A 162 -8.40 -15.84 -16.70
N LEU A 163 -7.50 -16.54 -16.03
CA LEU A 163 -7.75 -17.89 -15.51
C LEU A 163 -8.66 -17.89 -14.29
N THR A 164 -8.53 -16.89 -13.40
CA THR A 164 -9.24 -16.85 -12.10
C THR A 164 -10.54 -16.05 -12.17
N GLU A 165 -10.56 -14.94 -12.89
CA GLU A 165 -11.70 -14.00 -12.94
C GLU A 165 -12.43 -14.04 -14.29
N GLY A 166 -11.76 -14.51 -15.35
CA GLY A 166 -12.28 -14.47 -16.71
C GLY A 166 -12.28 -13.05 -17.30
N PHE A 167 -12.93 -12.90 -18.45
CA PHE A 167 -13.19 -11.60 -19.04
C PHE A 167 -14.48 -11.02 -18.49
N VAL A 168 -14.41 -9.78 -18.00
CA VAL A 168 -15.63 -9.04 -17.67
C VAL A 168 -16.30 -8.60 -18.97
N THR A 169 -17.42 -9.24 -19.27
CA THR A 169 -18.31 -8.82 -20.33
C THR A 169 -19.60 -8.30 -19.70
N TYR A 170 -20.13 -7.18 -20.17
CA TYR A 170 -21.42 -6.63 -19.75
C TYR A 170 -22.49 -6.99 -20.75
#